data_244c6fbe2cdfd75bc838324e2667685c
#
_entry.id   244c6fbe2cdfd75bc838324e2667685c
#
_cell.length_a   1.000
_cell.length_b   1.000
_cell.length_c   1.000
_cell.angle_alpha   90.00
_cell.angle_beta   90.00
_cell.angle_gamma   90.00
#
_symmetry.space_group_name_H-M   'P 1'
#
loop_
_entity.id
_entity.type
_entity.pdbx_description
1 polymer ?
#
loop_
_entity_poly.entity_id
_entity_poly.type
_entity_poly.pdbx_seq_one_letter_code
_entity_poly.pdbx_strand_id
1 'polypeptide(L)'
;MANESAELLKLMKDNGCDILDLKFTDLPGSWQHFSVPISEVDDSLVNDGVGFDGSSIRGFQSIDKSDMLIVPDAPTAKVDPFFKGTVTCIADIKDPISGKNYTRDPRNVAKKAEAYLKVLGLAMIPSGDQK
;
A
#
# COMPACT_ATOMS: atom_id res chain seq x y z
N MET A 1 -4.13 12.20 12.92
CA MET A 1 -4.52 12.02 11.53
C MET A 1 -4.02 13.12 10.59
N ALA A 2 -3.65 14.23 11.10
CA ALA A 2 -2.99 15.22 10.27
C ALA A 2 -1.56 14.76 10.07
N ASN A 3 -1.21 14.42 8.87
CA ASN A 3 0.12 14.58 8.32
C ASN A 3 0.89 13.34 7.90
N GLU A 4 0.21 12.26 7.57
CA GLU A 4 0.90 11.12 6.95
C GLU A 4 1.56 11.51 5.63
N SER A 5 0.90 12.36 4.83
CA SER A 5 1.45 12.90 3.59
C SER A 5 2.67 13.79 3.85
N ALA A 6 2.62 14.65 4.87
CA ALA A 6 3.75 15.51 5.21
C ALA A 6 4.93 14.72 5.77
N GLU A 7 4.69 13.68 6.57
CA GLU A 7 5.73 12.78 7.05
C GLU A 7 6.38 12.00 5.90
N LEU A 8 5.57 11.51 4.97
CA LEU A 8 6.05 10.83 3.76
C LEU A 8 6.89 11.77 2.88
N LEU A 9 6.39 12.98 2.62
CA LEU A 9 7.13 14.01 1.87
C LEU A 9 8.43 14.41 2.57
N LYS A 10 8.40 14.52 3.89
CA LYS A 10 9.60 14.80 4.67
C LYS A 10 10.63 13.69 4.53
N LEU A 11 10.22 12.42 4.66
CA LEU A 11 11.10 11.28 4.46
C LEU A 11 11.75 11.31 3.07
N MET A 12 10.96 11.58 2.03
CA MET A 12 11.46 11.67 0.67
C MET A 12 12.47 12.81 0.49
N LYS A 13 12.14 14.01 0.93
CA LYS A 13 13.00 15.20 0.81
C LYS A 13 14.30 15.07 1.60
N ASP A 14 14.22 14.59 2.85
CA ASP A 14 15.39 14.45 3.73
C ASP A 14 16.40 13.43 3.17
N ASN A 15 15.94 12.47 2.37
CA ASN A 15 16.78 11.43 1.76
C ASN A 15 17.05 11.66 0.26
N GLY A 16 16.65 12.79 -0.31
CA GLY A 16 16.85 13.10 -1.73
C GLY A 16 16.13 12.15 -2.67
N CYS A 17 14.97 11.62 -2.26
CA CYS A 17 14.15 10.70 -3.04
C CYS A 17 13.05 11.47 -3.77
N ASP A 18 12.94 11.24 -5.07
CA ASP A 18 11.95 11.88 -5.95
C ASP A 18 10.89 10.90 -6.48
N ILE A 19 11.01 9.62 -6.15
CA ILE A 19 10.06 8.56 -6.54
C ILE A 19 9.51 7.86 -5.29
N LEU A 20 8.19 7.70 -5.25
CA LEU A 20 7.47 6.83 -4.31
C LEU A 20 7.03 5.57 -5.05
N ASP A 21 7.48 4.41 -4.59
CA ASP A 21 7.14 3.11 -5.16
C ASP A 21 6.14 2.40 -4.26
N LEU A 22 4.91 2.25 -4.73
CA LEU A 22 3.81 1.61 -4.03
C LEU A 22 3.81 0.12 -4.35
N LYS A 23 4.01 -0.72 -3.34
CA LYS A 23 4.10 -2.18 -3.50
C LYS A 23 2.87 -2.86 -2.92
N PHE A 24 2.34 -3.82 -3.67
CA PHE A 24 1.25 -4.68 -3.23
C PHE A 24 1.46 -6.10 -3.74
N THR A 25 0.68 -7.04 -3.24
CA THR A 25 0.82 -8.47 -3.57
C THR A 25 -0.34 -8.89 -4.47
N ASP A 26 -0.04 -9.60 -5.56
CA ASP A 26 -1.06 -10.25 -6.38
C ASP A 26 -1.58 -11.55 -5.73
N LEU A 27 -2.63 -12.16 -6.27
CA LEU A 27 -3.21 -13.38 -5.71
C LEU A 27 -2.23 -14.56 -5.69
N PRO A 28 -1.38 -14.79 -6.71
CA PRO A 28 -0.33 -15.81 -6.65
C PRO A 28 0.80 -15.54 -5.64
N GLY A 29 0.87 -14.37 -5.03
CA GLY A 29 1.86 -14.03 -4.02
C GLY A 29 3.08 -13.27 -4.51
N SER A 30 3.05 -12.76 -5.74
CA SER A 30 4.15 -11.93 -6.27
C SER A 30 3.98 -10.46 -5.91
N TRP A 31 5.10 -9.77 -5.70
CA TRP A 31 5.11 -8.33 -5.55
C TRP A 31 4.81 -7.65 -6.90
N GLN A 32 3.84 -6.77 -6.88
CA GLN A 32 3.56 -5.80 -7.94
C GLN A 32 3.89 -4.41 -7.42
N HIS A 33 4.16 -3.46 -8.30
CA HIS A 33 4.47 -2.10 -7.88
C HIS A 33 3.95 -1.05 -8.87
N PHE A 34 3.79 0.15 -8.35
CA PHE A 34 3.38 1.33 -9.09
C PHE A 34 4.17 2.53 -8.59
N SER A 35 4.89 3.20 -9.47
CA SER A 35 5.76 4.33 -9.10
C SER A 35 5.07 5.66 -9.34
N VAL A 36 5.19 6.56 -8.37
CA VAL A 36 4.61 7.91 -8.39
C VAL A 36 5.72 8.93 -8.16
N PRO A 37 5.81 10.01 -8.96
CA PRO A 37 6.78 11.06 -8.71
C PRO A 37 6.40 11.87 -7.45
N ILE A 38 7.39 12.45 -6.79
CA ILE A 38 7.18 13.23 -5.56
C ILE A 38 6.18 14.38 -5.74
N SER A 39 6.05 14.92 -6.95
CA SER A 39 5.10 15.99 -7.28
C SER A 39 3.64 15.59 -7.13
N GLU A 40 3.34 14.29 -7.19
CA GLU A 40 2.00 13.73 -7.03
C GLU A 40 1.72 13.25 -5.60
N VAL A 41 2.70 13.34 -4.71
CA VAL A 41 2.54 12.91 -3.31
C VAL A 41 1.90 14.04 -2.52
N ASP A 42 0.61 13.90 -2.27
CA ASP A 42 -0.21 14.85 -1.53
C ASP A 42 -1.21 14.14 -0.60
N ASP A 43 -2.08 14.91 0.04
CA ASP A 43 -3.11 14.37 0.93
C ASP A 43 -4.12 13.50 0.19
N SER A 44 -4.41 13.81 -1.07
CA SER A 44 -5.34 13.02 -1.89
C SER A 44 -4.74 11.64 -2.20
N LEU A 45 -3.47 11.58 -2.58
CA LEU A 45 -2.78 10.31 -2.80
C LEU A 45 -2.83 9.42 -1.55
N VAL A 46 -2.54 9.98 -0.39
CA VAL A 46 -2.45 9.22 0.86
C VAL A 46 -3.81 8.76 1.37
N ASN A 47 -4.84 9.60 1.23
CA ASN A 47 -6.17 9.30 1.75
C ASN A 47 -7.06 8.54 0.75
N ASP A 48 -7.03 8.94 -0.51
CA ASP A 48 -7.93 8.44 -1.55
C ASP A 48 -7.26 7.41 -2.47
N GLY A 49 -5.94 7.47 -2.57
CA GLY A 49 -5.13 6.58 -3.40
C GLY A 49 -5.09 6.99 -4.88
N VAL A 50 -4.51 6.10 -5.68
CA VAL A 50 -4.36 6.26 -7.13
C VAL A 50 -5.11 5.17 -7.85
N GLY A 51 -5.83 5.54 -8.92
CA GLY A 51 -6.50 4.58 -9.79
C GLY A 51 -5.52 3.75 -10.60
N PHE A 52 -5.80 2.47 -10.73
CA PHE A 52 -5.07 1.56 -11.62
C PHE A 52 -5.98 0.49 -12.21
N ASP A 53 -5.52 -0.14 -13.28
CA ASP A 53 -6.26 -1.22 -13.94
C ASP A 53 -5.97 -2.57 -13.29
N GLY A 54 -6.91 -3.05 -12.47
CA GLY A 54 -6.81 -4.33 -11.77
C GLY A 54 -6.89 -5.55 -12.69
N SER A 55 -7.32 -5.40 -13.95
CA SER A 55 -7.33 -6.51 -14.91
C SER A 55 -5.92 -6.92 -15.36
N SER A 56 -4.96 -6.03 -15.18
CA SER A 56 -3.53 -6.31 -15.42
C SER A 56 -2.89 -7.16 -14.31
N ILE A 57 -3.59 -7.37 -13.20
CA ILE A 57 -3.06 -8.05 -12.02
C ILE A 57 -3.66 -9.46 -11.92
N ARG A 58 -2.79 -10.46 -11.79
CA ARG A 58 -3.20 -11.87 -11.71
C ARG A 58 -4.14 -12.14 -10.54
N GLY A 59 -5.30 -12.70 -10.88
CA GLY A 59 -6.31 -13.11 -9.92
C GLY A 59 -7.15 -11.95 -9.35
N PHE A 60 -6.98 -10.71 -9.83
CA PHE A 60 -7.78 -9.58 -9.40
C PHE A 60 -9.09 -9.49 -10.20
N GLN A 61 -9.24 -8.51 -11.07
CA GLN A 61 -10.52 -8.24 -11.72
C GLN A 61 -10.54 -8.61 -13.21
N SER A 62 -11.73 -8.78 -13.73
CA SER A 62 -11.98 -8.86 -15.19
C SER A 62 -11.99 -7.44 -15.80
N ILE A 63 -11.85 -7.38 -17.13
CA ILE A 63 -11.75 -6.09 -17.87
C ILE A 63 -12.96 -5.18 -17.64
N ASP A 64 -14.15 -5.75 -17.48
CA ASP A 64 -15.41 -5.02 -17.25
C ASP A 64 -15.54 -4.39 -15.86
N LYS A 65 -14.67 -4.77 -14.90
CA LYS A 65 -14.65 -4.28 -13.52
C LYS A 65 -13.22 -3.97 -13.06
N SER A 66 -12.44 -3.39 -13.95
CA SER A 66 -10.99 -3.28 -13.78
C SER A 66 -10.54 -2.13 -12.88
N ASP A 67 -11.35 -1.09 -12.72
CA ASP A 67 -10.96 0.08 -11.95
C ASP A 67 -10.78 -0.26 -10.46
N MET A 68 -9.60 0.02 -9.95
CA MET A 68 -9.21 -0.22 -8.56
C MET A 68 -8.38 0.95 -8.03
N LEU A 69 -8.30 1.08 -6.72
CA LEU A 69 -7.48 2.07 -6.04
C LEU A 69 -6.32 1.39 -5.31
N ILE A 70 -5.13 1.96 -5.46
CA ILE A 70 -3.96 1.64 -4.63
C ILE A 70 -3.76 2.76 -3.61
N VAL A 71 -3.84 2.42 -2.32
CA VAL A 71 -3.78 3.39 -1.22
C VAL A 71 -2.54 3.11 -0.38
N PRO A 72 -1.59 4.04 -0.28
CA PRO A 72 -0.38 3.83 0.50
C PRO A 72 -0.67 3.68 1.99
N ASP A 73 0.04 2.77 2.64
CA ASP A 73 0.12 2.66 4.09
C ASP A 73 1.37 3.42 4.55
N ALA A 74 1.23 4.73 4.74
CA ALA A 74 2.34 5.65 4.95
C ALA A 74 3.31 5.25 6.08
N PRO A 75 2.85 4.69 7.22
CA PRO A 75 3.76 4.20 8.25
C PRO A 75 4.74 3.09 7.80
N THR A 76 4.47 2.43 6.69
CA THR A 76 5.36 1.40 6.11
C THR A 76 6.46 1.97 5.22
N ALA A 77 6.43 3.28 4.95
CA ALA A 77 7.36 3.91 4.03
C ALA A 77 8.81 3.84 4.52
N LYS A 78 9.71 3.42 3.64
CA LYS A 78 11.15 3.33 3.90
C LYS A 78 11.94 3.68 2.66
N VAL A 79 13.13 4.24 2.86
CA VAL A 79 14.08 4.44 1.75
C VAL A 79 14.45 3.08 1.18
N ASP A 80 14.33 2.92 -0.13
CA ASP A 80 14.63 1.66 -0.80
C ASP A 80 16.17 1.45 -0.83
N PRO A 81 16.67 0.33 -0.31
CA PRO A 81 18.10 0.07 -0.30
C PRO A 81 18.67 -0.34 -1.66
N PHE A 82 17.82 -0.73 -2.61
CA PHE A 82 18.22 -1.23 -3.93
C PHE A 82 18.08 -0.19 -5.03
N PHE A 83 17.07 0.69 -4.92
CA PHE A 83 16.80 1.73 -5.93
C PHE A 83 17.07 3.11 -5.35
N LYS A 84 18.17 3.71 -5.83
CA LYS A 84 18.57 5.06 -5.41
C LYS A 84 17.48 6.08 -5.77
N GLY A 85 17.24 7.03 -4.86
CA GLY A 85 16.25 8.08 -5.06
C GLY A 85 14.79 7.63 -4.91
N THR A 86 14.56 6.46 -4.31
CA THR A 86 13.24 5.86 -4.18
C THR A 86 12.88 5.60 -2.71
N VAL A 87 11.65 5.95 -2.34
CA VAL A 87 10.99 5.49 -1.11
C VAL A 87 10.01 4.41 -1.48
N THR A 88 10.09 3.27 -0.84
CA THR A 88 9.12 2.17 -0.98
C THR A 88 8.07 2.24 0.12
N CYS A 89 6.81 2.08 -0.24
CA CYS A 89 5.68 2.04 0.67
C CYS A 89 4.78 0.84 0.32
N ILE A 90 4.31 0.11 1.33
CA ILE A 90 3.32 -0.94 1.11
C ILE A 90 1.95 -0.29 0.94
N ALA A 91 1.14 -0.82 0.05
CA ALA A 91 -0.17 -0.27 -0.27
C ALA A 91 -1.29 -1.30 -0.09
N ASP A 92 -2.46 -0.79 0.25
CA ASP A 92 -3.72 -1.54 0.25
C ASP A 92 -4.44 -1.35 -1.08
N ILE A 93 -5.21 -2.36 -1.48
CA ILE A 93 -6.06 -2.29 -2.67
C ILE A 93 -7.50 -2.10 -2.23
N LYS A 94 -8.18 -1.12 -2.82
CA LYS A 94 -9.57 -0.79 -2.51
C LYS A 94 -10.45 -0.77 -3.76
N ASP A 95 -11.71 -1.06 -3.55
CA ASP A 95 -12.75 -0.86 -4.55
C ASP A 95 -13.12 0.63 -4.62
N PRO A 96 -13.09 1.26 -5.80
CA PRO A 96 -13.34 2.70 -5.93
C PRO A 96 -14.79 3.10 -5.67
N ILE A 97 -15.74 2.18 -5.84
CA ILE A 97 -17.17 2.46 -5.67
C ILE A 97 -17.56 2.38 -4.19
N SER A 98 -17.16 1.30 -3.52
CA SER A 98 -17.52 1.07 -2.11
C SER A 98 -16.53 1.68 -1.11
N GLY A 99 -15.32 2.01 -1.55
CA GLY A 99 -14.21 2.45 -0.68
C GLY A 99 -13.68 1.35 0.25
N LYS A 100 -14.18 0.12 0.12
CA LYS A 100 -13.78 -1.01 0.96
C LYS A 100 -12.50 -1.67 0.45
N ASN A 101 -11.77 -2.29 1.36
CA ASN A 101 -10.62 -3.11 0.99
C ASN A 101 -11.04 -4.24 0.05
N TYR A 102 -10.23 -4.46 -0.97
CA TYR A 102 -10.47 -5.51 -1.96
C TYR A 102 -10.32 -6.90 -1.35
N THR A 103 -11.32 -7.77 -1.57
CA THR A 103 -11.40 -9.07 -0.90
C THR A 103 -10.31 -10.05 -1.31
N ARG A 104 -9.77 -9.92 -2.52
CA ARG A 104 -8.69 -10.78 -3.05
C ARG A 104 -7.29 -10.21 -2.83
N ASP A 105 -7.17 -9.06 -2.18
CA ASP A 105 -5.89 -8.55 -1.75
C ASP A 105 -5.35 -9.42 -0.60
N PRO A 106 -4.21 -10.13 -0.77
CA PRO A 106 -3.64 -10.95 0.30
C PRO A 106 -3.37 -10.20 1.59
N ARG A 107 -3.01 -8.92 1.48
CA ARG A 107 -2.82 -8.06 2.65
C ARG A 107 -4.12 -7.83 3.42
N ASN A 108 -5.23 -7.66 2.72
CA ASN A 108 -6.55 -7.57 3.35
C ASN A 108 -6.94 -8.86 4.08
N VAL A 109 -6.61 -10.02 3.51
CA VAL A 109 -6.82 -11.32 4.17
C VAL A 109 -6.01 -11.41 5.47
N ALA A 110 -4.75 -10.99 5.45
CA ALA A 110 -3.90 -10.94 6.64
C ALA A 110 -4.45 -9.98 7.70
N LYS A 111 -4.92 -8.80 7.32
CA LYS A 111 -5.57 -7.85 8.23
C LYS A 111 -6.84 -8.41 8.87
N LYS A 112 -7.65 -9.15 8.11
CA LYS A 112 -8.84 -9.83 8.65
C LYS A 112 -8.46 -10.91 9.67
N ALA A 113 -7.43 -11.69 9.40
CA ALA A 113 -6.93 -12.69 10.33
C ALA A 113 -6.42 -12.05 11.62
N GLU A 114 -5.68 -10.95 11.52
CA GLU A 114 -5.22 -10.18 12.68
C GLU A 114 -6.39 -9.63 13.51
N ALA A 115 -7.39 -9.05 12.87
CA ALA A 115 -8.59 -8.54 13.54
C ALA A 115 -9.35 -9.67 14.26
N TYR A 116 -9.46 -10.84 13.65
CA TYR A 116 -10.10 -12.02 14.25
C TYR A 116 -9.34 -12.52 15.48
N LEU A 117 -8.03 -12.56 15.44
CA LEU A 117 -7.21 -12.91 16.61
C LEU A 117 -7.44 -11.96 17.79
N LYS A 118 -7.57 -10.67 17.52
CA LYS A 118 -7.92 -9.68 18.56
C LYS A 118 -9.29 -9.95 19.18
N VAL A 119 -10.29 -10.30 18.38
CA VAL A 119 -11.64 -10.68 18.86
C VAL A 119 -11.58 -11.91 19.77
N LEU A 120 -10.73 -12.88 19.47
CA LEU A 120 -10.52 -14.07 20.28
C LEU A 120 -9.70 -13.81 21.56
N GLY A 121 -9.19 -12.59 21.77
CA GLY A 121 -8.33 -12.26 22.90
C GLY A 121 -6.94 -12.91 22.86
N LEU A 122 -6.54 -13.39 21.69
CA LEU A 122 -5.21 -13.94 21.47
C LEU A 122 -4.23 -12.79 21.20
N ALA A 123 -3.15 -12.71 21.99
CA ALA A 123 -2.09 -11.78 21.73
C ALA A 123 -1.36 -12.21 20.45
N MET A 124 -1.36 -11.35 19.44
CA MET A 124 -0.39 -11.49 18.36
C MET A 124 1.00 -11.33 18.97
N ILE A 125 1.85 -12.33 18.81
CA ILE A 125 3.28 -12.12 19.01
C ILE A 125 3.70 -11.14 17.92
N PRO A 126 4.15 -9.92 18.25
CA PRO A 126 4.68 -9.03 17.23
C PRO A 126 5.73 -9.84 16.49
N SER A 127 5.63 -9.91 15.17
CA SER A 127 6.71 -10.46 14.35
C SER A 127 7.95 -9.72 14.81
N GLY A 128 8.83 -10.43 15.52
CA GLY A 128 9.85 -9.80 16.32
C GLY A 128 10.63 -8.78 15.52
N ASP A 129 10.96 -7.68 16.14
CA ASP A 129 12.06 -6.82 15.71
C ASP A 129 13.22 -7.73 15.32
N GLN A 130 13.31 -8.04 14.05
CA GLN A 130 14.55 -8.59 13.51
C GLN A 130 15.53 -7.41 13.52
N LYS A 131 16.22 -7.35 14.64
CA LYS A 131 17.42 -6.53 14.76
C LYS A 131 18.45 -6.97 13.73
#